data_6452bc886b2f5eca3c7124e40698455a
#
_entry.id   6452bc886b2f5eca3c7124e40698455a
#
_cell.length_a   1.000
_cell.length_b   1.000
_cell.length_c   1.000
_cell.angle_alpha   90.00
_cell.angle_beta   90.00
_cell.angle_gamma   90.00
#
_symmetry.space_group_name_H-M   'P 1'
#
loop_
_entity.id
_entity.type
_entity.pdbx_description
1 polymer ?
#
loop_
_entity_poly.entity_id
_entity_poly.type
_entity_poly.pdbx_seq_one_letter_code
_entity_poly.pdbx_strand_id
1 'polypeptide(L)'
;MKLETFFEKFDELADTLEGVKSMRELVMWSAFSGAFSAEERNQPMPEEWAVEGAPTLPAIPSSWKWQRGIEVFDVIRGVSYKKNDASDSPVEGSFPVLRANNIGNGINFDGLVYVPRDNIRDEQFVRRGDILIAMSSGSKKLVGKAAPIVTEFKGAFGAFCGIIRNKSRIPDEVLARYFQSPQYTSWVTAAGRGIGINNLGRGDLDSLPVPTPPLAEQKRIVAKVDELMALCDRLEAQQQERETRHAALARASLARFADAPTPANLPFLFHPSYAIPTADLRKSILTLAVQGKLVPQDPNDEPAETDSECEVPFDIPSNWQWKPLGRLGLCRTGKTPPTADPTNYGLGFPFIGPGQITLSGRFKASEKSITAQGLESSTEAKAGDILMVCIGGSIGKAAICREPIGFNQQINAVRLQQDLLEFVYLAVTADYFQEQVLANASGSATPIINKGKWEQIPIPLPPLAEQRRIVAKVDQLMALVDALETQLAASRAIAANLLSALVAELTGTPHNGKISVPSVSTTGRRGRPRKS
;
A
#
# COMPACT_ATOMS: atom_id res chain seq x y z
N MET A 1 -23.63 20.52 -11.71
CA MET A 1 -22.22 20.96 -11.74
C MET A 1 -22.01 21.80 -12.99
N LYS A 2 -21.35 22.93 -12.88
CA LYS A 2 -20.91 23.65 -14.08
C LYS A 2 -19.65 22.95 -14.60
N LEU A 3 -19.64 22.61 -15.88
CA LEU A 3 -18.47 22.01 -16.55
C LEU A 3 -17.23 22.91 -16.38
N GLU A 4 -17.43 24.21 -16.23
CA GLU A 4 -16.40 25.21 -15.95
C GLU A 4 -15.59 24.88 -14.67
N THR A 5 -16.25 24.52 -13.56
CA THR A 5 -15.57 24.16 -12.30
C THR A 5 -14.73 22.88 -12.42
N PHE A 6 -15.15 21.93 -13.26
CA PHE A 6 -14.35 20.74 -13.56
C PHE A 6 -13.07 21.10 -14.32
N PHE A 7 -13.17 21.98 -15.31
CA PHE A 7 -12.00 22.39 -16.09
C PHE A 7 -11.06 23.30 -15.29
N GLU A 8 -11.58 24.15 -14.41
CA GLU A 8 -10.76 24.98 -13.52
C GLU A 8 -9.91 24.15 -12.55
N LYS A 9 -10.40 22.98 -12.16
CA LYS A 9 -9.74 22.08 -11.21
C LYS A 9 -9.06 20.87 -11.88
N PHE A 10 -9.03 20.85 -13.20
CA PHE A 10 -8.54 19.71 -13.98
C PHE A 10 -7.07 19.38 -13.68
N ASP A 11 -6.22 20.41 -13.56
CA ASP A 11 -4.80 20.23 -13.32
C ASP A 11 -4.52 19.57 -11.96
N GLU A 12 -5.31 19.93 -10.92
CA GLU A 12 -5.21 19.33 -9.58
C GLU A 12 -5.61 17.85 -9.58
N LEU A 13 -6.62 17.48 -10.38
CA LEU A 13 -7.07 16.09 -10.56
C LEU A 13 -6.12 15.29 -11.43
N ALA A 14 -5.51 15.91 -12.44
CA ALA A 14 -4.64 15.26 -13.41
C ALA A 14 -3.28 14.85 -12.84
N ASP A 15 -2.86 15.41 -11.69
CA ASP A 15 -1.50 15.24 -11.16
C ASP A 15 -1.26 13.92 -10.42
N THR A 16 -2.29 13.12 -10.15
CA THR A 16 -2.16 11.84 -9.42
C THR A 16 -2.95 10.71 -10.08
N LEU A 17 -2.48 9.46 -9.95
CA LEU A 17 -3.22 8.27 -10.41
C LEU A 17 -4.60 8.16 -9.74
N GLU A 18 -4.72 8.50 -8.46
CA GLU A 18 -6.01 8.53 -7.76
C GLU A 18 -6.92 9.63 -8.31
N GLY A 19 -6.36 10.76 -8.75
CA GLY A 19 -7.09 11.83 -9.45
C GLY A 19 -7.68 11.34 -10.77
N VAL A 20 -6.91 10.65 -11.60
CA VAL A 20 -7.40 10.07 -12.87
C VAL A 20 -8.53 9.08 -12.63
N LYS A 21 -8.40 8.23 -11.60
CA LYS A 21 -9.48 7.30 -11.20
C LYS A 21 -10.75 8.06 -10.80
N SER A 22 -10.62 9.11 -10.00
CA SER A 22 -11.75 9.98 -9.61
C SER A 22 -12.38 10.69 -10.79
N MET A 23 -11.57 11.10 -11.79
CA MET A 23 -12.07 11.65 -13.05
C MET A 23 -12.92 10.64 -13.82
N ARG A 24 -12.49 9.38 -13.92
CA ARG A 24 -13.28 8.31 -14.56
C ARG A 24 -14.63 8.11 -13.86
N GLU A 25 -14.62 8.05 -12.52
CA GLU A 25 -15.85 7.96 -11.72
C GLU A 25 -16.77 9.15 -11.95
N LEU A 26 -16.22 10.37 -11.99
CA LEU A 26 -16.97 11.59 -12.24
C LEU A 26 -17.57 11.65 -13.66
N VAL A 27 -16.83 11.23 -14.67
CA VAL A 27 -17.32 11.13 -16.06
C VAL A 27 -18.53 10.19 -16.10
N MET A 28 -18.41 9.01 -15.49
CA MET A 28 -19.49 8.03 -15.46
C MET A 28 -20.69 8.53 -14.63
N TRP A 29 -20.44 9.18 -13.48
CA TRP A 29 -21.51 9.81 -12.71
C TRP A 29 -22.26 10.88 -13.51
N SER A 30 -21.53 11.75 -14.21
CA SER A 30 -22.08 12.83 -15.04
C SER A 30 -22.94 12.31 -16.18
N ALA A 31 -22.52 11.19 -16.79
CA ALA A 31 -23.25 10.54 -17.89
C ALA A 31 -24.68 10.13 -17.49
N PHE A 32 -24.85 9.59 -16.27
CA PHE A 32 -26.12 9.04 -15.80
C PHE A 32 -26.87 9.92 -14.80
N SER A 33 -26.34 11.09 -14.47
CA SER A 33 -27.04 12.15 -13.73
C SER A 33 -27.65 13.22 -14.63
N GLY A 34 -27.47 13.12 -15.95
CA GLY A 34 -27.89 14.15 -16.90
C GLY A 34 -27.02 15.41 -16.89
N ALA A 35 -25.80 15.36 -16.31
CA ALA A 35 -24.90 16.53 -16.28
C ALA A 35 -24.36 16.91 -17.68
N PHE A 36 -24.42 16.00 -18.65
CA PHE A 36 -24.09 16.26 -20.06
C PHE A 36 -25.28 16.79 -20.88
N SER A 37 -26.47 16.85 -20.26
CA SER A 37 -27.66 17.47 -20.88
C SER A 37 -27.67 18.99 -20.67
N ALA A 38 -28.22 19.72 -21.64
CA ALA A 38 -28.47 21.14 -21.50
C ALA A 38 -29.74 21.45 -20.69
N GLU A 39 -30.56 20.43 -20.40
CA GLU A 39 -31.82 20.57 -19.68
C GLU A 39 -31.61 20.59 -18.16
N GLU A 40 -32.53 21.27 -17.45
CA GLU A 40 -32.56 21.25 -16.00
C GLU A 40 -32.93 19.87 -15.47
N ARG A 41 -32.27 19.48 -14.38
CA ARG A 41 -32.48 18.21 -13.69
C ARG A 41 -33.55 18.41 -12.61
N ASN A 42 -34.79 18.15 -12.94
CA ASN A 42 -35.94 18.41 -12.08
C ASN A 42 -36.83 17.18 -11.83
N GLN A 43 -36.43 16.00 -12.36
CA GLN A 43 -37.18 14.76 -12.19
C GLN A 43 -36.46 13.84 -11.17
N PRO A 44 -36.91 13.84 -9.89
CA PRO A 44 -36.33 12.97 -8.89
C PRO A 44 -36.69 11.50 -9.16
N MET A 45 -35.91 10.59 -8.63
CA MET A 45 -36.25 9.18 -8.57
C MET A 45 -37.48 9.01 -7.65
N PRO A 46 -38.48 8.15 -8.02
CA PRO A 46 -39.61 7.84 -7.15
C PRO A 46 -39.15 7.39 -5.75
N GLU A 47 -39.73 7.97 -4.70
CA GLU A 47 -39.32 7.70 -3.32
C GLU A 47 -39.50 6.22 -2.93
N GLU A 48 -40.52 5.56 -3.46
CA GLU A 48 -40.81 4.14 -3.23
C GLU A 48 -39.76 3.18 -3.83
N TRP A 49 -38.83 3.69 -4.66
CA TRP A 49 -37.69 2.92 -5.20
C TRP A 49 -36.42 3.07 -4.37
N ALA A 50 -36.45 3.90 -3.34
CA ALA A 50 -35.31 4.10 -2.47
C ALA A 50 -34.97 2.80 -1.69
N VAL A 51 -33.68 2.50 -1.58
CA VAL A 51 -33.15 1.39 -0.78
C VAL A 51 -32.50 1.98 0.47
N GLU A 52 -32.84 1.43 1.63
CA GLU A 52 -32.26 1.87 2.89
C GLU A 52 -30.73 1.77 2.88
N GLY A 53 -30.05 2.88 3.19
CA GLY A 53 -28.59 2.97 3.17
C GLY A 53 -27.96 3.24 1.79
N ALA A 54 -28.77 3.28 0.71
CA ALA A 54 -28.30 3.75 -0.57
C ALA A 54 -28.26 5.29 -0.59
N PRO A 55 -27.27 5.91 -1.26
CA PRO A 55 -27.27 7.34 -1.47
C PRO A 55 -28.46 7.73 -2.37
N THR A 56 -29.06 8.89 -2.12
CA THR A 56 -30.10 9.44 -2.98
C THR A 56 -29.54 9.67 -4.38
N LEU A 57 -30.16 9.09 -5.39
CA LEU A 57 -29.76 9.34 -6.78
C LEU A 57 -30.13 10.76 -7.17
N PRO A 58 -29.32 11.44 -8.01
CA PRO A 58 -29.60 12.81 -8.45
C PRO A 58 -30.86 12.86 -9.31
N ALA A 59 -31.58 13.97 -9.28
CA ALA A 59 -32.64 14.21 -10.23
C ALA A 59 -32.10 14.22 -11.67
N ILE A 60 -32.86 13.68 -12.61
CA ILE A 60 -32.52 13.59 -14.04
C ILE A 60 -33.27 14.71 -14.83
N PRO A 61 -32.85 15.01 -16.08
CA PRO A 61 -33.55 15.91 -16.97
C PRO A 61 -35.01 15.53 -17.21
N SER A 62 -35.87 16.50 -17.46
CA SER A 62 -37.30 16.29 -17.69
C SER A 62 -37.63 15.41 -18.92
N SER A 63 -36.75 15.40 -19.91
CA SER A 63 -36.85 14.54 -21.10
C SER A 63 -36.47 13.08 -20.86
N TRP A 64 -35.81 12.79 -19.72
CA TRP A 64 -35.40 11.42 -19.34
C TRP A 64 -36.53 10.71 -18.59
N LYS A 65 -36.42 9.40 -18.47
CA LYS A 65 -37.35 8.57 -17.69
C LYS A 65 -36.60 7.66 -16.73
N TRP A 66 -37.14 7.54 -15.51
CA TRP A 66 -36.75 6.45 -14.63
C TRP A 66 -37.48 5.16 -15.06
N GLN A 67 -36.74 4.06 -15.22
CA GLN A 67 -37.28 2.73 -15.47
C GLN A 67 -36.75 1.74 -14.43
N ARG A 68 -37.51 0.71 -14.09
CA ARG A 68 -36.99 -0.40 -13.27
C ARG A 68 -36.20 -1.38 -14.12
N GLY A 69 -35.21 -2.04 -13.51
CA GLY A 69 -34.41 -3.06 -14.18
C GLY A 69 -35.23 -4.12 -14.90
N ILE A 70 -36.33 -4.58 -14.28
CA ILE A 70 -37.26 -5.54 -14.87
C ILE A 70 -37.88 -5.07 -16.18
N GLU A 71 -37.96 -3.78 -16.44
CA GLU A 71 -38.48 -3.21 -17.69
C GLU A 71 -37.39 -3.15 -18.77
N VAL A 72 -36.13 -3.11 -18.37
CA VAL A 72 -34.98 -2.86 -19.25
C VAL A 72 -34.25 -4.13 -19.64
N PHE A 73 -34.08 -5.08 -18.72
CA PHE A 73 -33.29 -6.29 -18.95
C PHE A 73 -33.87 -7.52 -18.26
N ASP A 74 -33.41 -8.69 -18.70
CA ASP A 74 -33.64 -9.96 -18.01
C ASP A 74 -32.40 -10.38 -17.23
N VAL A 75 -32.62 -10.95 -16.03
CA VAL A 75 -31.57 -11.52 -15.19
C VAL A 75 -31.56 -13.04 -15.35
N ILE A 76 -30.50 -13.59 -15.94
CA ILE A 76 -30.32 -15.01 -16.17
C ILE A 76 -29.32 -15.55 -15.17
N ARG A 77 -29.67 -16.61 -14.44
CA ARG A 77 -28.76 -17.26 -13.49
C ARG A 77 -27.84 -18.26 -14.17
N GLY A 78 -26.60 -18.35 -13.69
CA GLY A 78 -25.59 -19.21 -14.24
C GLY A 78 -25.79 -20.70 -13.96
N VAL A 79 -24.92 -21.50 -14.55
CA VAL A 79 -24.94 -22.97 -14.49
C VAL A 79 -24.50 -23.45 -13.11
N SER A 80 -25.30 -24.33 -12.51
CA SER A 80 -24.90 -25.12 -11.34
C SER A 80 -24.32 -26.45 -11.79
N TYR A 81 -23.12 -26.77 -11.33
CA TYR A 81 -22.44 -28.02 -11.63
C TYR A 81 -21.73 -28.56 -10.39
N LYS A 82 -21.54 -29.87 -10.30
CA LYS A 82 -20.74 -30.50 -9.26
C LYS A 82 -19.25 -30.37 -9.61
N LYS A 83 -18.39 -30.34 -8.60
CA LYS A 83 -16.95 -30.24 -8.81
C LYS A 83 -16.40 -31.34 -9.71
N ASN A 84 -16.97 -32.54 -9.64
CA ASN A 84 -16.55 -33.70 -10.43
C ASN A 84 -17.03 -33.65 -11.89
N ASP A 85 -17.99 -32.77 -12.21
CA ASP A 85 -18.50 -32.58 -13.58
C ASP A 85 -17.74 -31.49 -14.33
N ALA A 86 -16.75 -30.87 -13.67
CA ALA A 86 -15.98 -29.74 -14.20
C ALA A 86 -14.54 -30.15 -14.45
N SER A 87 -13.94 -29.66 -15.54
CA SER A 87 -12.52 -29.82 -15.88
C SER A 87 -11.84 -28.45 -15.99
N ASP A 88 -10.56 -28.37 -15.60
CA ASP A 88 -9.72 -27.18 -15.80
C ASP A 88 -9.14 -27.10 -17.23
N SER A 89 -9.44 -28.08 -18.09
CA SER A 89 -9.02 -28.13 -19.49
C SER A 89 -10.18 -28.51 -20.39
N PRO A 90 -10.15 -28.12 -21.69
CA PRO A 90 -11.19 -28.50 -22.67
C PRO A 90 -11.35 -30.02 -22.78
N VAL A 91 -12.60 -30.48 -22.71
CA VAL A 91 -12.99 -31.88 -22.94
C VAL A 91 -14.03 -31.88 -24.07
N GLU A 92 -14.04 -32.91 -24.90
CA GLU A 92 -15.02 -33.05 -25.99
C GLU A 92 -16.46 -32.97 -25.45
N GLY A 93 -17.30 -32.15 -26.07
CA GLY A 93 -18.68 -31.92 -25.62
C GLY A 93 -18.84 -31.01 -24.41
N SER A 94 -17.75 -30.41 -23.91
CA SER A 94 -17.79 -29.41 -22.83
C SER A 94 -17.66 -27.98 -23.34
N PHE A 95 -18.15 -27.03 -22.54
CA PHE A 95 -18.11 -25.59 -22.82
C PHE A 95 -17.45 -24.82 -21.70
N PRO A 96 -16.67 -23.78 -22.02
CA PRO A 96 -16.03 -22.92 -21.01
C PRO A 96 -17.08 -22.12 -20.22
N VAL A 97 -16.82 -21.95 -18.93
CA VAL A 97 -17.71 -21.27 -17.98
C VAL A 97 -16.98 -20.12 -17.32
N LEU A 98 -17.52 -18.91 -17.49
CA LEU A 98 -17.07 -17.69 -16.82
C LEU A 98 -17.51 -17.69 -15.36
N ARG A 99 -16.64 -17.20 -14.49
CA ARG A 99 -16.88 -17.09 -13.03
C ARG A 99 -16.62 -15.66 -12.55
N ALA A 100 -16.92 -15.37 -11.29
CA ALA A 100 -16.73 -14.04 -10.71
C ALA A 100 -15.28 -13.51 -10.77
N ASN A 101 -14.29 -14.40 -10.76
CA ASN A 101 -12.87 -14.03 -10.93
C ASN A 101 -12.51 -13.61 -12.37
N ASN A 102 -13.35 -13.90 -13.34
CA ASN A 102 -13.19 -13.45 -14.72
C ASN A 102 -13.70 -12.01 -14.94
N ILE A 103 -14.35 -11.39 -13.93
CA ILE A 103 -14.88 -10.02 -14.01
C ILE A 103 -13.81 -9.03 -13.52
N GLY A 104 -13.22 -8.29 -14.46
CA GLY A 104 -12.24 -7.22 -14.21
C GLY A 104 -12.75 -5.85 -14.67
N ASN A 105 -11.88 -5.02 -15.26
CA ASN A 105 -12.29 -3.83 -16.03
C ASN A 105 -12.98 -4.21 -17.34
N GLY A 106 -12.83 -5.46 -17.76
CA GLY A 106 -13.51 -6.21 -18.80
C GLY A 106 -13.55 -7.68 -18.42
N ILE A 107 -13.92 -8.56 -19.37
CA ILE A 107 -13.89 -10.00 -19.15
C ILE A 107 -12.48 -10.53 -19.40
N ASN A 108 -11.93 -11.22 -18.39
CA ASN A 108 -10.72 -12.02 -18.54
C ASN A 108 -11.11 -13.49 -18.82
N PHE A 109 -10.55 -14.07 -19.86
CA PHE A 109 -10.81 -15.44 -20.27
C PHE A 109 -9.76 -16.46 -19.75
N ASP A 110 -8.92 -16.08 -18.80
CA ASP A 110 -7.95 -16.97 -18.18
C ASP A 110 -8.59 -17.84 -17.08
N GLY A 111 -8.06 -19.04 -16.90
CA GLY A 111 -8.47 -19.95 -15.83
C GLY A 111 -9.95 -20.37 -15.91
N LEU A 112 -10.45 -20.60 -17.12
CA LEU A 112 -11.81 -21.08 -17.35
C LEU A 112 -11.97 -22.52 -16.85
N VAL A 113 -13.19 -22.85 -16.46
CA VAL A 113 -13.62 -24.21 -16.13
C VAL A 113 -14.55 -24.70 -17.24
N TYR A 114 -14.44 -25.97 -17.62
CA TYR A 114 -15.21 -26.58 -18.69
C TYR A 114 -16.27 -27.51 -18.10
N VAL A 115 -17.51 -27.39 -18.59
CA VAL A 115 -18.68 -28.13 -18.08
C VAL A 115 -19.39 -28.80 -19.25
N PRO A 116 -19.86 -30.04 -19.13
CA PRO A 116 -20.60 -30.74 -20.16
C PRO A 116 -21.83 -29.98 -20.65
N ARG A 117 -22.14 -30.10 -21.95
CA ARG A 117 -23.27 -29.42 -22.59
C ARG A 117 -24.60 -29.68 -21.88
N ASP A 118 -24.81 -30.89 -21.38
CA ASP A 118 -26.07 -31.33 -20.77
C ASP A 118 -26.38 -30.58 -19.45
N ASN A 119 -25.37 -29.96 -18.84
CA ASN A 119 -25.54 -29.14 -17.65
C ASN A 119 -25.93 -27.68 -17.96
N ILE A 120 -25.94 -27.30 -19.27
CA ILE A 120 -26.08 -25.91 -19.71
C ILE A 120 -27.40 -25.77 -20.49
N ARG A 121 -28.30 -24.91 -20.02
CA ARG A 121 -29.52 -24.54 -20.74
C ARG A 121 -29.19 -23.54 -21.85
N ASP A 122 -29.96 -23.50 -22.94
CA ASP A 122 -29.71 -22.63 -24.10
C ASP A 122 -29.67 -21.14 -23.71
N GLU A 123 -30.49 -20.71 -22.76
CA GLU A 123 -30.52 -19.33 -22.26
C GLU A 123 -29.24 -18.93 -21.50
N GLN A 124 -28.49 -19.91 -20.96
CA GLN A 124 -27.28 -19.72 -20.20
C GLN A 124 -26.02 -19.59 -21.07
N PHE A 125 -26.15 -19.75 -22.38
CA PHE A 125 -25.06 -19.37 -23.28
C PHE A 125 -24.95 -17.85 -23.36
N VAL A 126 -23.71 -17.41 -23.22
CA VAL A 126 -23.35 -15.99 -23.26
C VAL A 126 -23.49 -15.46 -24.69
N ARG A 127 -23.98 -14.23 -24.82
CA ARG A 127 -24.12 -13.54 -26.10
C ARG A 127 -23.32 -12.22 -26.05
N ARG A 128 -22.86 -11.78 -27.19
CA ARG A 128 -22.31 -10.43 -27.32
C ARG A 128 -23.39 -9.42 -26.94
N GLY A 129 -23.01 -8.41 -26.14
CA GLY A 129 -23.93 -7.42 -25.57
C GLY A 129 -24.47 -7.79 -24.17
N ASP A 130 -24.36 -9.06 -23.76
CA ASP A 130 -24.69 -9.45 -22.38
C ASP A 130 -23.71 -8.77 -21.39
N ILE A 131 -24.16 -8.53 -20.16
CA ILE A 131 -23.31 -8.05 -19.06
C ILE A 131 -23.21 -9.14 -18.02
N LEU A 132 -21.99 -9.64 -17.78
CA LEU A 132 -21.71 -10.60 -16.71
C LEU A 132 -21.60 -9.89 -15.37
N ILE A 133 -22.32 -10.35 -14.36
CA ILE A 133 -22.36 -9.77 -13.03
C ILE A 133 -22.05 -10.84 -11.97
N ALA A 134 -21.26 -10.49 -10.96
CA ALA A 134 -21.05 -11.32 -9.78
C ALA A 134 -22.22 -11.15 -8.80
N MET A 135 -23.05 -12.18 -8.67
CA MET A 135 -24.24 -12.16 -7.82
C MET A 135 -23.97 -12.62 -6.39
N SER A 136 -22.96 -13.48 -6.19
CA SER A 136 -22.62 -14.00 -4.86
C SER A 136 -21.11 -14.18 -4.71
N SER A 137 -20.56 -13.75 -3.58
CA SER A 137 -19.13 -13.93 -3.25
C SER A 137 -18.90 -13.84 -1.74
N GLY A 138 -17.88 -14.56 -1.24
CA GLY A 138 -17.35 -14.36 0.11
C GLY A 138 -16.68 -13.00 0.32
N SER A 139 -16.34 -12.29 -0.76
CA SER A 139 -15.79 -10.93 -0.72
C SER A 139 -16.85 -9.88 -1.07
N LYS A 140 -17.11 -8.94 -0.15
CA LYS A 140 -18.01 -7.79 -0.39
C LYS A 140 -17.64 -6.98 -1.63
N LYS A 141 -16.34 -6.87 -1.93
CA LYS A 141 -15.82 -6.08 -3.06
C LYS A 141 -16.11 -6.68 -4.42
N LEU A 142 -16.52 -7.95 -4.50
CA LEU A 142 -16.80 -8.64 -5.76
C LEU A 142 -18.29 -8.64 -6.11
N VAL A 143 -19.19 -8.64 -5.14
CA VAL A 143 -20.64 -8.66 -5.37
C VAL A 143 -21.07 -7.37 -6.07
N GLY A 144 -21.85 -7.52 -7.14
CA GLY A 144 -22.28 -6.43 -7.99
C GLY A 144 -21.25 -6.01 -9.05
N LYS A 145 -20.01 -6.52 -9.01
CA LYS A 145 -19.04 -6.24 -10.06
C LYS A 145 -19.55 -6.75 -11.40
N ALA A 146 -19.55 -5.90 -12.42
CA ALA A 146 -20.14 -6.19 -13.72
C ALA A 146 -19.18 -5.83 -14.86
N ALA A 147 -19.20 -6.63 -15.94
CA ALA A 147 -18.43 -6.36 -17.14
C ALA A 147 -19.20 -6.80 -18.40
N PRO A 148 -19.18 -6.00 -19.49
CA PRO A 148 -19.84 -6.35 -20.73
C PRO A 148 -19.08 -7.42 -21.51
N ILE A 149 -19.83 -8.27 -22.21
CA ILE A 149 -19.31 -9.23 -23.19
C ILE A 149 -19.23 -8.53 -24.54
N VAL A 150 -18.04 -8.07 -24.89
CA VAL A 150 -17.80 -7.28 -26.13
C VAL A 150 -17.34 -8.15 -27.30
N THR A 151 -16.88 -9.38 -27.03
CA THR A 151 -16.39 -10.33 -28.01
C THR A 151 -17.31 -11.55 -28.09
N GLU A 152 -17.30 -12.26 -29.20
CA GLU A 152 -17.97 -13.57 -29.32
C GLU A 152 -17.32 -14.57 -28.35
N PHE A 153 -18.15 -15.22 -27.55
CA PHE A 153 -17.72 -16.24 -26.60
C PHE A 153 -18.68 -17.43 -26.62
N LYS A 154 -18.20 -18.57 -27.10
CA LYS A 154 -18.98 -19.82 -27.13
C LYS A 154 -18.84 -20.54 -25.77
N GLY A 155 -19.54 -20.07 -24.76
CA GLY A 155 -19.51 -20.63 -23.42
C GLY A 155 -20.65 -20.14 -22.56
N ALA A 156 -20.63 -20.55 -21.30
CA ALA A 156 -21.64 -20.23 -20.30
C ALA A 156 -21.02 -19.47 -19.08
N PHE A 157 -21.74 -19.36 -17.99
CA PHE A 157 -21.30 -18.71 -16.76
C PHE A 157 -21.81 -19.47 -15.53
N GLY A 158 -21.04 -19.44 -14.44
CA GLY A 158 -21.32 -20.25 -13.24
C GLY A 158 -22.36 -19.64 -12.31
N ALA A 159 -22.92 -20.46 -11.42
CA ALA A 159 -24.06 -20.16 -10.55
C ALA A 159 -23.88 -18.96 -9.61
N PHE A 160 -22.64 -18.55 -9.30
CA PHE A 160 -22.33 -17.35 -8.51
C PHE A 160 -22.37 -16.06 -9.35
N CYS A 161 -22.58 -16.19 -10.66
CA CYS A 161 -22.75 -15.09 -11.61
C CYS A 161 -24.17 -15.05 -12.15
N GLY A 162 -24.51 -13.90 -12.73
CA GLY A 162 -25.70 -13.70 -13.55
C GLY A 162 -25.33 -13.00 -14.85
N ILE A 163 -26.17 -13.14 -15.83
CA ILE A 163 -26.16 -12.34 -17.06
C ILE A 163 -27.33 -11.36 -17.01
N ILE A 164 -27.01 -10.10 -17.26
CA ILE A 164 -27.97 -9.05 -17.57
C ILE A 164 -28.09 -9.02 -19.09
N ARG A 165 -29.24 -9.42 -19.60
CA ARG A 165 -29.55 -9.43 -21.03
C ARG A 165 -30.54 -8.33 -21.37
N ASN A 166 -30.13 -7.39 -22.18
CA ASN A 166 -30.95 -6.27 -22.59
C ASN A 166 -32.19 -6.77 -23.40
N LYS A 167 -33.34 -6.25 -23.05
CA LYS A 167 -34.62 -6.48 -23.78
C LYS A 167 -35.30 -5.18 -24.16
N SER A 168 -34.67 -4.06 -23.86
CA SER A 168 -35.20 -2.73 -24.14
C SER A 168 -34.69 -2.17 -25.47
N ARG A 169 -35.05 -0.89 -25.74
CA ARG A 169 -34.51 -0.14 -26.88
C ARG A 169 -33.25 0.66 -26.51
N ILE A 170 -32.76 0.52 -25.30
CA ILE A 170 -31.50 1.15 -24.87
C ILE A 170 -30.36 0.39 -25.56
N PRO A 171 -29.41 1.05 -26.25
CA PRO A 171 -28.23 0.38 -26.80
C PRO A 171 -27.43 -0.35 -25.71
N ASP A 172 -26.89 -1.53 -26.07
CA ASP A 172 -26.11 -2.36 -25.14
C ASP A 172 -24.93 -1.60 -24.54
N GLU A 173 -24.30 -0.71 -25.31
CA GLU A 173 -23.19 0.11 -24.86
C GLU A 173 -23.61 1.09 -23.74
N VAL A 174 -24.81 1.68 -23.83
CA VAL A 174 -25.35 2.59 -22.79
C VAL A 174 -25.60 1.80 -21.51
N LEU A 175 -26.28 0.65 -21.62
CA LEU A 175 -26.55 -0.21 -20.48
C LEU A 175 -25.26 -0.72 -19.83
N ALA A 176 -24.28 -1.15 -20.62
CA ALA A 176 -22.97 -1.57 -20.14
C ALA A 176 -22.25 -0.47 -19.36
N ARG A 177 -22.30 0.80 -19.84
CA ARG A 177 -21.72 1.94 -19.12
C ARG A 177 -22.46 2.22 -17.82
N TYR A 178 -23.81 2.08 -17.80
CA TYR A 178 -24.57 2.25 -16.56
C TYR A 178 -24.13 1.25 -15.47
N PHE A 179 -23.93 -0.03 -15.83
CA PHE A 179 -23.43 -1.06 -14.92
C PHE A 179 -21.97 -0.85 -14.46
N GLN A 180 -21.26 0.12 -15.02
CA GLN A 180 -19.93 0.55 -14.59
C GLN A 180 -19.98 1.88 -13.82
N SER A 181 -21.15 2.49 -13.66
CA SER A 181 -21.31 3.82 -13.04
C SER A 181 -21.27 3.77 -11.51
N PRO A 182 -20.88 4.89 -10.86
CA PRO A 182 -20.97 5.03 -9.42
C PRO A 182 -22.40 4.92 -8.88
N GLN A 183 -23.41 5.35 -9.65
CA GLN A 183 -24.82 5.23 -9.27
C GLN A 183 -25.22 3.77 -9.08
N TYR A 184 -24.90 2.93 -10.07
CA TYR A 184 -25.13 1.49 -9.99
C TYR A 184 -24.36 0.86 -8.81
N THR A 185 -23.06 1.15 -8.70
CA THR A 185 -22.20 0.55 -7.65
C THR A 185 -22.70 0.91 -6.26
N SER A 186 -23.08 2.16 -6.04
CA SER A 186 -23.60 2.64 -4.76
C SER A 186 -24.92 1.96 -4.40
N TRP A 187 -25.82 1.85 -5.38
CA TRP A 187 -27.12 1.22 -5.20
C TRP A 187 -27.00 -0.27 -4.86
N VAL A 188 -26.19 -1.01 -5.62
CA VAL A 188 -25.94 -2.45 -5.43
C VAL A 188 -25.25 -2.73 -4.08
N THR A 189 -24.33 -1.86 -3.67
CA THR A 189 -23.65 -1.99 -2.37
C THR A 189 -24.63 -1.87 -1.20
N ALA A 190 -25.63 -1.02 -1.30
CA ALA A 190 -26.67 -0.86 -0.29
C ALA A 190 -27.72 -1.98 -0.35
N ALA A 191 -28.10 -2.44 -1.54
CA ALA A 191 -29.07 -3.51 -1.75
C ALA A 191 -28.54 -4.89 -1.35
N GLY A 192 -27.24 -5.13 -1.50
CA GLY A 192 -26.60 -6.42 -1.20
C GLY A 192 -26.57 -6.70 0.30
N ARG A 193 -27.48 -7.56 0.80
CA ARG A 193 -27.62 -7.94 2.21
C ARG A 193 -27.11 -9.35 2.46
N GLY A 194 -26.41 -9.57 3.58
CA GLY A 194 -26.05 -10.92 4.06
C GLY A 194 -25.02 -10.91 5.18
N ILE A 195 -25.21 -11.75 6.20
CA ILE A 195 -24.22 -12.02 7.25
C ILE A 195 -23.32 -13.16 6.74
N GLY A 196 -22.07 -12.85 6.36
CA GLY A 196 -21.06 -13.83 5.94
C GLY A 196 -20.89 -14.01 4.42
N ILE A 197 -21.94 -14.23 3.64
CA ILE A 197 -21.92 -14.27 2.18
C ILE A 197 -22.79 -13.14 1.66
N ASN A 198 -22.17 -12.19 0.93
CA ASN A 198 -22.93 -11.12 0.31
C ASN A 198 -23.59 -11.67 -0.96
N ASN A 199 -24.88 -11.48 -1.08
CA ASN A 199 -25.67 -11.98 -2.20
C ASN A 199 -26.53 -10.85 -2.78
N LEU A 200 -26.49 -10.71 -4.10
CA LEU A 200 -27.35 -9.83 -4.86
C LEU A 200 -28.45 -10.69 -5.48
N GLY A 201 -29.68 -10.49 -5.03
CA GLY A 201 -30.82 -11.24 -5.53
C GLY A 201 -31.30 -10.75 -6.89
N ARG A 202 -32.10 -11.59 -7.59
CA ARG A 202 -32.76 -11.16 -8.82
C ARG A 202 -33.71 -9.97 -8.54
N GLY A 203 -34.46 -10.01 -7.45
CA GLY A 203 -35.37 -8.93 -7.06
C GLY A 203 -34.69 -7.59 -6.85
N ASP A 204 -33.44 -7.61 -6.33
CA ASP A 204 -32.63 -6.41 -6.20
C ASP A 204 -32.31 -5.79 -7.57
N LEU A 205 -31.96 -6.61 -8.55
CA LEU A 205 -31.69 -6.16 -9.93
C LEU A 205 -32.96 -5.76 -10.68
N ASP A 206 -34.06 -6.50 -10.48
CA ASP A 206 -35.37 -6.17 -11.07
C ASP A 206 -35.88 -4.80 -10.60
N SER A 207 -35.55 -4.37 -9.38
CA SER A 207 -35.88 -3.05 -8.81
C SER A 207 -34.84 -1.95 -9.08
N LEU A 208 -33.70 -2.26 -9.70
CA LEU A 208 -32.64 -1.28 -10.00
C LEU A 208 -33.19 -0.09 -10.79
N PRO A 209 -33.04 1.16 -10.30
CA PRO A 209 -33.50 2.35 -11.03
C PRO A 209 -32.52 2.66 -12.17
N VAL A 210 -33.00 2.67 -13.40
CA VAL A 210 -32.22 2.92 -14.61
C VAL A 210 -32.66 4.27 -15.21
N PRO A 211 -31.76 5.29 -15.24
CA PRO A 211 -32.08 6.54 -15.92
C PRO A 211 -31.98 6.35 -17.43
N THR A 212 -33.06 6.66 -18.15
CA THR A 212 -33.18 6.41 -19.57
C THR A 212 -33.35 7.70 -20.35
N PRO A 213 -32.27 8.21 -20.99
CA PRO A 213 -32.31 9.36 -21.88
C PRO A 213 -33.09 9.06 -23.19
N PRO A 214 -33.53 10.09 -23.95
CA PRO A 214 -33.95 9.91 -25.33
C PRO A 214 -32.86 9.30 -26.21
N LEU A 215 -33.23 8.51 -27.22
CA LEU A 215 -32.27 7.72 -28.03
C LEU A 215 -31.16 8.58 -28.69
N ALA A 216 -31.52 9.79 -29.15
CA ALA A 216 -30.53 10.71 -29.73
C ALA A 216 -29.48 11.16 -28.69
N GLU A 217 -29.91 11.36 -27.44
CA GLU A 217 -29.04 11.75 -26.35
C GLU A 217 -28.18 10.59 -25.84
N GLN A 218 -28.72 9.36 -25.81
CA GLN A 218 -27.94 8.15 -25.45
C GLN A 218 -26.69 8.04 -26.32
N LYS A 219 -26.79 8.23 -27.63
CA LYS A 219 -25.63 8.22 -28.54
C LYS A 219 -24.62 9.32 -28.24
N ARG A 220 -25.09 10.54 -27.93
CA ARG A 220 -24.22 11.64 -27.55
C ARG A 220 -23.49 11.39 -26.23
N ILE A 221 -24.20 10.80 -25.26
CA ILE A 221 -23.61 10.42 -23.96
C ILE A 221 -22.49 9.39 -24.15
N VAL A 222 -22.72 8.32 -24.91
CA VAL A 222 -21.69 7.30 -25.18
C VAL A 222 -20.48 7.93 -25.85
N ALA A 223 -20.66 8.70 -26.92
CA ALA A 223 -19.56 9.38 -27.61
C ALA A 223 -18.76 10.31 -26.67
N LYS A 224 -19.46 11.06 -25.79
CA LYS A 224 -18.79 11.96 -24.83
C LYS A 224 -18.06 11.19 -23.73
N VAL A 225 -18.63 10.12 -23.23
CA VAL A 225 -17.95 9.22 -22.26
C VAL A 225 -16.69 8.64 -22.87
N ASP A 226 -16.77 8.11 -24.11
CA ASP A 226 -15.62 7.51 -24.78
C ASP A 226 -14.50 8.52 -25.05
N GLU A 227 -14.85 9.74 -25.47
CA GLU A 227 -13.89 10.85 -25.61
C GLU A 227 -13.17 11.16 -24.29
N LEU A 228 -13.93 11.32 -23.19
CA LEU A 228 -13.38 11.66 -21.87
C LEU A 228 -12.59 10.52 -21.25
N MET A 229 -13.03 9.26 -21.45
CA MET A 229 -12.28 8.09 -21.02
C MET A 229 -10.94 7.96 -21.75
N ALA A 230 -10.91 8.22 -23.07
CA ALA A 230 -9.66 8.24 -23.83
C ALA A 230 -8.69 9.34 -23.37
N LEU A 231 -9.22 10.48 -22.86
CA LEU A 231 -8.39 11.49 -22.20
C LEU A 231 -7.80 10.96 -20.88
N CYS A 232 -8.61 10.30 -20.06
CA CYS A 232 -8.15 9.69 -18.82
C CYS A 232 -7.06 8.62 -19.08
N ASP A 233 -7.22 7.79 -20.14
CA ASP A 233 -6.22 6.79 -20.53
C ASP A 233 -4.87 7.44 -20.90
N ARG A 234 -4.91 8.54 -21.64
CA ARG A 234 -3.69 9.30 -22.00
C ARG A 234 -3.02 9.92 -20.78
N LEU A 235 -3.79 10.48 -19.85
CA LEU A 235 -3.26 11.05 -18.62
C LEU A 235 -2.60 9.98 -17.75
N GLU A 236 -3.24 8.81 -17.61
CA GLU A 236 -2.69 7.68 -16.85
C GLU A 236 -1.36 7.20 -17.45
N ALA A 237 -1.29 7.07 -18.78
CA ALA A 237 -0.06 6.70 -19.48
C ALA A 237 1.06 7.76 -19.28
N GLN A 238 0.74 9.05 -19.35
CA GLN A 238 1.68 10.13 -19.09
C GLN A 238 2.19 10.14 -17.66
N GLN A 239 1.32 9.88 -16.68
CA GLN A 239 1.71 9.77 -15.27
C GLN A 239 2.64 8.58 -15.04
N GLN A 240 2.32 7.42 -15.60
CA GLN A 240 3.15 6.23 -15.50
C GLN A 240 4.54 6.45 -16.12
N GLU A 241 4.62 7.13 -17.25
CA GLU A 241 5.89 7.51 -17.85
C GLU A 241 6.66 8.50 -16.97
N ARG A 242 5.98 9.51 -16.39
CA ARG A 242 6.57 10.47 -15.45
C ARG A 242 7.15 9.75 -14.23
N GLU A 243 6.41 8.83 -13.61
CA GLU A 243 6.89 8.05 -12.47
C GLU A 243 8.13 7.22 -12.82
N THR A 244 8.14 6.59 -13.99
CA THR A 244 9.29 5.82 -14.48
C THR A 244 10.53 6.71 -14.65
N ARG A 245 10.37 7.91 -15.23
CA ARG A 245 11.45 8.89 -15.37
C ARG A 245 11.94 9.41 -14.01
N HIS A 246 11.02 9.68 -13.08
CA HIS A 246 11.37 10.12 -11.72
C HIS A 246 12.16 9.04 -10.98
N ALA A 247 11.76 7.77 -11.08
CA ALA A 247 12.50 6.66 -10.48
C ALA A 247 13.92 6.50 -11.09
N ALA A 248 14.07 6.73 -12.38
CA ALA A 248 15.39 6.71 -13.04
C ALA A 248 16.28 7.88 -12.57
N LEU A 249 15.71 9.09 -12.47
CA LEU A 249 16.44 10.27 -11.96
C LEU A 249 16.83 10.08 -10.49
N ALA A 250 15.94 9.53 -9.66
CA ALA A 250 16.22 9.24 -8.26
C ALA A 250 17.43 8.30 -8.12
N ARG A 251 17.45 7.20 -8.91
CA ARG A 251 18.58 6.25 -8.91
C ARG A 251 19.89 6.90 -9.38
N ALA A 252 19.84 7.68 -10.46
CA ALA A 252 21.02 8.38 -10.98
C ALA A 252 21.58 9.40 -9.97
N SER A 253 20.70 10.10 -9.24
CA SER A 253 21.09 11.06 -8.20
C SER A 253 21.74 10.38 -7.00
N LEU A 254 21.20 9.24 -6.57
CA LEU A 254 21.81 8.43 -5.51
C LEU A 254 23.20 7.90 -5.93
N ALA A 255 23.31 7.36 -7.15
CA ALA A 255 24.58 6.87 -7.68
C ALA A 255 25.63 8.01 -7.75
N ARG A 256 25.25 9.18 -8.27
CA ARG A 256 26.14 10.35 -8.33
C ARG A 256 26.58 10.81 -6.94
N PHE A 257 25.69 10.81 -5.96
CA PHE A 257 26.04 11.15 -4.59
C PHE A 257 26.94 10.08 -3.95
N ALA A 258 26.71 8.81 -4.24
CA ALA A 258 27.54 7.71 -3.78
C ALA A 258 28.99 7.79 -4.33
N ASP A 259 29.14 8.17 -5.60
CA ASP A 259 30.45 8.33 -6.25
C ASP A 259 31.22 9.54 -5.68
N ALA A 260 30.53 10.64 -5.39
CA ALA A 260 31.12 11.86 -4.86
C ALA A 260 30.19 12.53 -3.83
N PRO A 261 30.23 12.15 -2.53
CA PRO A 261 29.35 12.65 -1.47
C PRO A 261 29.77 14.04 -1.00
N THR A 262 29.86 14.99 -1.93
CA THR A 262 30.24 16.38 -1.68
C THR A 262 29.02 17.27 -1.42
N PRO A 263 29.20 18.44 -0.75
CA PRO A 263 28.13 19.43 -0.62
C PRO A 263 27.52 19.86 -1.95
N ALA A 264 28.30 19.85 -3.04
CA ALA A 264 27.84 20.19 -4.39
C ALA A 264 26.85 19.16 -4.97
N ASN A 265 26.94 17.88 -4.56
CA ASN A 265 26.06 16.82 -5.01
C ASN A 265 24.86 16.59 -4.08
N LEU A 266 24.87 17.13 -2.86
CA LEU A 266 23.77 17.01 -1.90
C LEU A 266 22.42 17.55 -2.43
N PRO A 267 22.36 18.69 -3.16
CA PRO A 267 21.09 19.19 -3.72
C PRO A 267 20.39 18.22 -4.67
N PHE A 268 21.11 17.29 -5.31
CA PHE A 268 20.49 16.28 -6.16
C PHE A 268 19.67 15.25 -5.38
N LEU A 269 19.94 15.06 -4.09
CA LEU A 269 19.14 14.17 -3.23
C LEU A 269 17.79 14.79 -2.84
N PHE A 270 17.69 16.12 -2.85
CA PHE A 270 16.51 16.88 -2.41
C PHE A 270 15.97 17.78 -3.53
N HIS A 271 16.05 17.34 -4.78
CA HIS A 271 15.62 18.13 -5.93
C HIS A 271 14.08 18.22 -5.99
N PRO A 272 13.49 19.42 -6.26
CA PRO A 272 12.03 19.60 -6.26
C PRO A 272 11.30 18.85 -7.39
N SER A 273 12.00 18.51 -8.49
CA SER A 273 11.38 17.86 -9.66
C SER A 273 11.21 16.35 -9.53
N TYR A 274 11.78 15.71 -8.54
CA TYR A 274 11.63 14.28 -8.27
C TYR A 274 11.84 13.98 -6.79
N ALA A 275 11.20 12.92 -6.30
CA ALA A 275 11.36 12.47 -4.93
C ALA A 275 12.14 11.14 -4.90
N ILE A 276 13.23 11.11 -4.13
CA ILE A 276 13.91 9.86 -3.79
C ILE A 276 13.15 9.25 -2.61
N PRO A 277 12.81 7.94 -2.66
CA PRO A 277 12.19 7.28 -1.51
C PRO A 277 13.03 7.47 -0.23
N THR A 278 12.41 7.88 0.86
CA THR A 278 13.12 8.16 2.12
C THR A 278 13.88 6.95 2.66
N ALA A 279 13.37 5.74 2.39
CA ALA A 279 14.07 4.50 2.71
C ALA A 279 15.40 4.37 1.96
N ASP A 280 15.44 4.71 0.66
CA ASP A 280 16.64 4.63 -0.17
C ASP A 280 17.66 5.71 0.24
N LEU A 281 17.19 6.91 0.62
CA LEU A 281 18.06 7.96 1.19
C LEU A 281 18.73 7.47 2.47
N ARG A 282 17.97 6.88 3.41
CA ARG A 282 18.51 6.34 4.67
C ARG A 282 19.56 5.27 4.41
N LYS A 283 19.28 4.32 3.51
CA LYS A 283 20.22 3.27 3.12
C LYS A 283 21.51 3.83 2.54
N SER A 284 21.41 4.75 1.57
CA SER A 284 22.58 5.39 0.96
C SER A 284 23.43 6.13 1.97
N ILE A 285 22.83 6.87 2.91
CA ILE A 285 23.55 7.58 3.98
C ILE A 285 24.33 6.59 4.84
N LEU A 286 23.70 5.50 5.29
CA LEU A 286 24.35 4.48 6.11
C LEU A 286 25.46 3.75 5.34
N THR A 287 25.24 3.42 4.07
CA THR A 287 26.27 2.78 3.22
C THR A 287 27.51 3.67 3.08
N LEU A 288 27.32 4.96 2.80
CA LEU A 288 28.44 5.90 2.71
C LEU A 288 29.16 6.11 4.04
N ALA A 289 28.41 6.11 5.14
CA ALA A 289 28.97 6.21 6.48
C ALA A 289 29.94 5.06 6.79
N VAL A 290 29.52 3.81 6.52
CA VAL A 290 30.32 2.61 6.80
C VAL A 290 31.42 2.34 5.79
N GLN A 291 31.38 2.97 4.62
CA GLN A 291 32.44 2.92 3.60
C GLN A 291 33.50 4.01 3.75
N GLY A 292 33.40 4.89 4.77
CA GLY A 292 34.34 6.01 4.96
C GLY A 292 34.24 7.10 3.89
N LYS A 293 33.08 7.18 3.18
CA LYS A 293 32.84 8.14 2.10
C LYS A 293 32.02 9.36 2.51
N LEU A 294 31.42 9.34 3.70
CA LEU A 294 30.46 10.37 4.13
C LEU A 294 31.11 11.64 4.66
N VAL A 295 32.29 11.53 5.25
CA VAL A 295 33.09 12.64 5.76
C VAL A 295 34.52 12.59 5.22
N PRO A 296 35.21 13.73 5.09
CA PRO A 296 36.61 13.74 4.69
C PRO A 296 37.50 13.00 5.69
N GLN A 297 38.49 12.26 5.19
CA GLN A 297 39.53 11.66 6.00
C GLN A 297 40.44 12.77 6.58
N ASP A 298 40.79 12.70 7.87
CA ASP A 298 41.76 13.60 8.51
C ASP A 298 43.06 12.83 8.74
N PRO A 299 44.19 13.26 8.15
CA PRO A 299 45.47 12.58 8.33
C PRO A 299 46.03 12.67 9.75
N ASN A 300 45.46 13.52 10.61
CA ASN A 300 45.85 13.65 12.02
C ASN A 300 45.06 12.71 12.95
N ASP A 301 44.07 12.00 12.43
CA ASP A 301 43.35 11.01 13.23
C ASP A 301 44.29 9.83 13.55
N GLU A 302 44.31 9.39 14.80
CA GLU A 302 45.07 8.21 15.22
C GLU A 302 44.46 6.97 14.51
N PRO A 303 45.27 6.19 13.74
CA PRO A 303 44.76 4.99 13.07
C PRO A 303 44.10 4.04 14.05
N ALA A 304 43.07 3.34 13.59
CA ALA A 304 42.46 2.27 14.38
C ALA A 304 43.50 1.15 14.63
N GLU A 305 43.55 0.55 15.83
CA GLU A 305 44.54 -0.46 16.21
C GLU A 305 44.40 -1.73 15.36
N THR A 306 45.50 -2.19 14.75
CA THR A 306 45.58 -3.35 13.85
C THR A 306 45.74 -4.63 14.65
N ASP A 307 44.73 -5.51 14.70
CA ASP A 307 44.86 -6.75 15.49
C ASP A 307 44.04 -7.97 14.99
N SER A 308 43.49 -7.98 13.78
CA SER A 308 42.72 -9.16 13.34
C SER A 308 42.64 -9.34 11.84
N GLU A 309 42.98 -10.55 11.36
CA GLU A 309 42.59 -11.03 10.04
C GLU A 309 41.10 -11.38 10.08
N CYS A 310 40.26 -10.71 9.28
CA CYS A 310 38.89 -11.08 9.04
C CYS A 310 38.52 -10.92 7.56
N GLU A 311 37.45 -11.54 7.13
CA GLU A 311 36.93 -11.41 5.78
C GLU A 311 36.60 -9.93 5.50
N VAL A 312 36.99 -9.42 4.32
CA VAL A 312 36.85 -8.02 3.92
C VAL A 312 35.66 -7.92 2.96
N PRO A 313 34.49 -7.42 3.39
CA PRO A 313 33.30 -7.28 2.54
C PRO A 313 33.45 -6.25 1.42
N PHE A 314 34.22 -5.18 1.66
CA PHE A 314 34.50 -4.10 0.69
C PHE A 314 35.73 -3.29 1.15
N ASP A 315 36.26 -2.45 0.25
CA ASP A 315 37.40 -1.58 0.55
C ASP A 315 37.02 -0.46 1.52
N ILE A 316 37.86 -0.21 2.51
CA ILE A 316 37.73 0.88 3.49
C ILE A 316 38.99 1.77 3.48
N PRO A 317 38.94 3.01 4.01
CA PRO A 317 40.11 3.88 4.13
C PRO A 317 41.27 3.19 4.86
N SER A 318 42.50 3.52 4.48
CA SER A 318 43.71 2.84 4.99
C SER A 318 43.96 3.01 6.50
N ASN A 319 43.37 4.04 7.11
CA ASN A 319 43.41 4.29 8.57
C ASN A 319 42.27 3.59 9.34
N TRP A 320 41.37 2.87 8.62
CA TRP A 320 40.33 2.05 9.21
C TRP A 320 40.76 0.58 9.31
N GLN A 321 40.04 -0.21 10.08
CA GLN A 321 40.20 -1.66 10.10
C GLN A 321 38.90 -2.41 10.30
N TRP A 322 38.91 -3.66 9.81
CA TRP A 322 37.85 -4.60 10.03
C TRP A 322 38.04 -5.33 11.37
N LYS A 323 37.01 -5.32 12.23
CA LYS A 323 37.01 -6.14 13.47
C LYS A 323 35.70 -6.93 13.58
N PRO A 324 35.73 -8.23 13.90
CA PRO A 324 34.51 -8.99 14.19
C PRO A 324 33.74 -8.35 15.34
N LEU A 325 32.39 -8.31 15.25
CA LEU A 325 31.53 -7.70 16.27
C LEU A 325 31.83 -8.22 17.70
N GLY A 326 32.10 -9.53 17.83
CA GLY A 326 32.46 -10.15 19.11
C GLY A 326 33.78 -9.71 19.72
N ARG A 327 34.65 -9.03 18.93
CA ARG A 327 35.91 -8.42 19.45
C ARG A 327 35.67 -6.98 19.96
N LEU A 328 34.55 -6.36 19.59
CA LEU A 328 34.19 -5.01 20.02
C LEU A 328 33.41 -5.00 21.33
N GLY A 329 32.83 -6.13 21.74
CA GLY A 329 32.04 -6.17 22.95
C GLY A 329 31.56 -7.55 23.36
N LEU A 330 30.87 -7.61 24.49
CA LEU A 330 30.32 -8.84 25.04
C LEU A 330 29.00 -9.20 24.37
N CYS A 331 29.01 -10.26 23.56
CA CYS A 331 27.83 -10.79 22.89
C CYS A 331 27.07 -11.80 23.77
N ARG A 332 25.74 -11.67 23.84
CA ARG A 332 24.85 -12.52 24.64
C ARG A 332 23.59 -12.85 23.83
N THR A 333 23.07 -14.06 24.05
CA THR A 333 21.73 -14.46 23.53
C THR A 333 20.71 -14.33 24.65
N GLY A 334 19.51 -13.88 24.32
CA GLY A 334 18.41 -13.77 25.26
C GLY A 334 17.95 -15.13 25.81
N LYS A 335 17.26 -15.07 26.94
CA LYS A 335 16.69 -16.25 27.61
C LYS A 335 15.33 -15.90 28.20
N THR A 336 14.33 -16.71 27.91
CA THR A 336 13.01 -16.58 28.52
C THR A 336 13.03 -17.20 29.92
N PRO A 337 12.57 -16.48 30.97
CA PRO A 337 12.41 -17.05 32.29
C PRO A 337 11.48 -18.27 32.26
N PRO A 338 11.67 -19.26 33.15
CA PRO A 338 10.76 -20.40 33.25
C PRO A 338 9.30 -19.97 33.43
N THR A 339 8.43 -20.35 32.51
CA THR A 339 7.00 -19.99 32.55
C THR A 339 6.22 -20.76 33.62
N ALA A 340 6.75 -21.89 34.08
CA ALA A 340 6.17 -22.67 35.16
C ALA A 340 6.28 -21.99 36.53
N ASP A 341 7.16 -21.01 36.68
CA ASP A 341 7.32 -20.23 37.90
C ASP A 341 6.69 -18.85 37.72
N PRO A 342 5.47 -18.63 38.26
CA PRO A 342 4.76 -17.36 38.11
C PRO A 342 5.46 -16.18 38.80
N THR A 343 6.38 -16.40 39.74
CA THR A 343 7.13 -15.35 40.45
C THR A 343 8.09 -14.61 39.51
N ASN A 344 8.43 -15.20 38.36
CA ASN A 344 9.23 -14.55 37.33
C ASN A 344 8.48 -13.45 36.58
N TYR A 345 7.15 -13.44 36.60
CA TYR A 345 6.30 -12.56 35.80
C TYR A 345 5.49 -11.62 36.66
N GLY A 346 5.37 -10.37 36.26
CA GLY A 346 4.65 -9.33 37.01
C GLY A 346 5.21 -7.95 36.73
N LEU A 347 4.81 -6.96 37.53
CA LEU A 347 5.30 -5.59 37.42
C LEU A 347 6.81 -5.54 37.72
N GLY A 348 7.56 -4.85 36.85
CA GLY A 348 9.01 -4.71 36.98
C GLY A 348 9.65 -4.25 35.69
N PHE A 349 10.39 -5.14 35.06
CA PHE A 349 11.17 -4.85 33.86
C PHE A 349 10.44 -5.28 32.57
N PRO A 350 10.49 -4.50 31.48
CA PRO A 350 9.95 -4.95 30.20
C PRO A 350 10.64 -6.23 29.72
N PHE A 351 9.86 -7.17 29.14
CA PHE A 351 10.40 -8.37 28.52
C PHE A 351 10.18 -8.31 27.00
N ILE A 352 11.28 -8.26 26.24
CA ILE A 352 11.28 -7.94 24.81
C ILE A 352 11.40 -9.22 23.96
N GLY A 353 10.51 -9.34 22.98
CA GLY A 353 10.58 -10.29 21.87
C GLY A 353 10.77 -9.58 20.52
N PRO A 354 10.90 -10.33 19.41
CA PRO A 354 11.13 -9.75 18.07
C PRO A 354 10.08 -8.72 17.62
N GLY A 355 8.83 -8.88 18.05
CA GLY A 355 7.72 -8.00 17.69
C GLY A 355 7.80 -6.60 18.28
N GLN A 356 8.56 -6.43 19.36
CA GLN A 356 8.75 -5.15 20.04
C GLN A 356 9.86 -4.30 19.42
N ILE A 357 10.77 -4.88 18.61
CA ILE A 357 11.81 -4.10 17.90
C ILE A 357 11.25 -3.64 16.54
N THR A 358 11.22 -2.33 16.33
CA THR A 358 10.74 -1.72 15.07
C THR A 358 11.86 -1.61 14.04
N LEU A 359 11.50 -1.41 12.77
CA LEU A 359 12.46 -1.10 11.70
C LEU A 359 13.18 0.24 11.91
N SER A 360 12.58 1.17 12.68
CA SER A 360 13.20 2.46 13.01
C SER A 360 14.10 2.40 14.24
N GLY A 361 14.46 1.22 14.73
CA GLY A 361 15.36 1.04 15.86
C GLY A 361 14.77 1.47 17.21
N ARG A 362 13.44 1.46 17.35
CA ARG A 362 12.74 1.80 18.59
C ARG A 362 12.07 0.57 19.18
N PHE A 363 11.90 0.56 20.49
CA PHE A 363 11.07 -0.42 21.18
C PHE A 363 9.60 0.03 21.18
N LYS A 364 8.70 -0.91 20.85
CA LYS A 364 7.27 -0.75 21.16
C LYS A 364 7.05 -1.10 22.64
N ALA A 365 5.96 -0.61 23.21
CA ALA A 365 5.52 -1.03 24.53
C ALA A 365 5.45 -2.56 24.61
N SER A 366 6.04 -3.13 25.67
CA SER A 366 5.97 -4.56 25.91
C SER A 366 4.66 -4.90 26.61
N GLU A 367 3.95 -5.90 26.10
CA GLU A 367 2.76 -6.47 26.76
C GLU A 367 3.13 -7.38 27.94
N LYS A 368 4.42 -7.77 28.03
CA LYS A 368 4.95 -8.66 29.06
C LYS A 368 5.99 -7.94 29.90
N SER A 369 5.89 -8.11 31.21
CA SER A 369 6.91 -7.66 32.15
C SER A 369 7.34 -8.80 33.07
N ILE A 370 8.56 -8.72 33.56
CA ILE A 370 9.17 -9.69 34.48
C ILE A 370 9.60 -8.99 35.76
N THR A 371 9.55 -9.71 36.85
CA THR A 371 10.02 -9.26 38.16
C THR A 371 11.56 -9.17 38.21
N ALA A 372 12.13 -8.69 39.31
CA ALA A 372 13.58 -8.75 39.52
C ALA A 372 14.11 -10.21 39.48
N GLN A 373 13.39 -11.15 40.09
CA GLN A 373 13.70 -12.58 40.02
C GLN A 373 13.62 -13.10 38.57
N GLY A 374 12.61 -12.67 37.81
CA GLY A 374 12.48 -13.01 36.38
C GLY A 374 13.64 -12.45 35.56
N LEU A 375 14.14 -11.24 35.88
CA LEU A 375 15.30 -10.65 35.23
C LEU A 375 16.59 -11.45 35.50
N GLU A 376 16.82 -11.89 36.74
CA GLU A 376 17.94 -12.78 37.10
C GLU A 376 17.87 -14.13 36.37
N SER A 377 16.67 -14.65 36.16
CA SER A 377 16.42 -15.91 35.43
C SER A 377 16.50 -15.76 33.89
N SER A 378 16.50 -14.52 33.39
CA SER A 378 16.57 -14.12 31.99
C SER A 378 18.01 -13.74 31.59
N THR A 379 18.14 -13.11 30.42
CA THR A 379 19.32 -12.34 30.02
C THR A 379 18.98 -10.87 30.13
N GLU A 380 19.71 -10.12 30.95
CA GLU A 380 19.53 -8.68 31.14
C GLU A 380 20.25 -7.90 30.02
N ALA A 381 19.58 -6.98 29.37
CA ALA A 381 20.18 -5.89 28.60
C ALA A 381 20.14 -4.61 29.43
N LYS A 382 21.21 -3.81 29.38
CA LYS A 382 21.36 -2.51 30.06
C LYS A 382 21.35 -1.38 29.03
N ALA A 383 21.18 -0.16 29.52
CA ALA A 383 21.32 1.01 28.67
C ALA A 383 22.67 1.01 27.93
N GLY A 384 22.67 1.23 26.63
CA GLY A 384 23.82 1.13 25.74
C GLY A 384 24.06 -0.24 25.11
N ASP A 385 23.31 -1.29 25.47
CA ASP A 385 23.39 -2.56 24.74
C ASP A 385 22.65 -2.43 23.39
N ILE A 386 23.21 -2.96 22.30
CA ILE A 386 22.53 -3.12 21.00
C ILE A 386 21.88 -4.49 20.97
N LEU A 387 20.57 -4.53 20.74
CA LEU A 387 19.80 -5.76 20.57
C LEU A 387 19.46 -5.95 19.08
N MET A 388 19.62 -7.18 18.58
CA MET A 388 19.24 -7.53 17.21
C MET A 388 18.41 -8.82 17.19
N VAL A 389 17.33 -8.81 16.41
CA VAL A 389 16.54 -10.01 16.14
C VAL A 389 17.33 -10.94 15.24
N CYS A 390 17.48 -12.19 15.68
CA CYS A 390 18.31 -13.21 15.00
C CYS A 390 17.50 -14.40 14.48
N ILE A 391 16.17 -14.43 14.66
CA ILE A 391 15.30 -15.53 14.23
C ILE A 391 14.00 -15.00 13.62
N GLY A 392 13.61 -15.58 12.47
CA GLY A 392 12.31 -15.38 11.84
C GLY A 392 12.24 -14.20 10.88
N GLY A 393 11.03 -13.86 10.43
CA GLY A 393 10.79 -12.83 9.41
C GLY A 393 11.14 -11.38 9.84
N SER A 394 11.53 -11.19 11.10
CA SER A 394 12.02 -9.92 11.65
C SER A 394 13.52 -9.87 11.83
N ILE A 395 14.25 -10.88 11.34
CA ILE A 395 15.72 -10.97 11.44
C ILE A 395 16.39 -9.67 10.95
N GLY A 396 17.43 -9.24 11.66
CA GLY A 396 18.18 -8.02 11.34
C GLY A 396 17.66 -6.74 11.99
N LYS A 397 16.42 -6.69 12.50
CA LYS A 397 15.96 -5.50 13.25
C LYS A 397 16.78 -5.30 14.49
N ALA A 398 17.33 -4.09 14.66
CA ALA A 398 18.18 -3.74 15.79
C ALA A 398 17.69 -2.47 16.50
N ALA A 399 17.97 -2.37 17.82
CA ALA A 399 17.68 -1.19 18.62
C ALA A 399 18.70 -1.05 19.76
N ILE A 400 18.99 0.20 20.17
CA ILE A 400 19.78 0.51 21.35
C ILE A 400 18.89 0.46 22.59
N CYS A 401 19.27 -0.33 23.57
CA CYS A 401 18.62 -0.41 24.88
C CYS A 401 18.82 0.90 25.65
N ARG A 402 17.76 1.44 26.25
CA ARG A 402 17.81 2.70 27.02
C ARG A 402 17.57 2.52 28.51
N GLU A 403 17.02 1.38 28.89
CA GLU A 403 16.68 1.00 30.27
C GLU A 403 16.90 -0.50 30.48
N PRO A 404 17.06 -1.00 31.70
CA PRO A 404 17.18 -2.42 31.95
C PRO A 404 15.96 -3.20 31.47
N ILE A 405 16.18 -4.23 30.64
CA ILE A 405 15.12 -5.09 30.09
C ILE A 405 15.57 -6.55 30.08
N GLY A 406 14.61 -7.49 30.13
CA GLY A 406 14.84 -8.88 29.77
C GLY A 406 14.49 -9.10 28.29
N PHE A 407 15.12 -10.08 27.63
CA PHE A 407 14.80 -10.40 26.24
C PHE A 407 14.90 -11.90 25.94
N ASN A 408 14.15 -12.35 24.92
CA ASN A 408 14.02 -13.76 24.61
C ASN A 408 15.17 -14.27 23.72
N GLN A 409 15.23 -15.61 23.56
CA GLN A 409 16.28 -16.33 22.80
C GLN A 409 16.31 -16.04 21.30
N GLN A 410 15.35 -15.31 20.75
CA GLN A 410 15.30 -14.90 19.34
C GLN A 410 16.10 -13.61 19.07
N ILE A 411 16.66 -13.03 20.13
CA ILE A 411 17.41 -11.77 20.09
C ILE A 411 18.82 -12.04 20.64
N ASN A 412 19.83 -11.50 19.94
CA ASN A 412 21.19 -11.36 20.47
C ASN A 412 21.41 -9.90 20.88
N ALA A 413 22.26 -9.72 21.88
CA ALA A 413 22.69 -8.41 22.35
C ALA A 413 24.21 -8.30 22.39
N VAL A 414 24.75 -7.12 22.08
CA VAL A 414 26.16 -6.80 22.28
C VAL A 414 26.28 -5.60 23.20
N ARG A 415 27.13 -5.71 24.21
CA ARG A 415 27.55 -4.63 25.11
C ARG A 415 28.90 -4.11 24.68
N LEU A 416 28.92 -2.91 24.16
CA LEU A 416 30.12 -2.23 23.66
C LEU A 416 30.71 -1.29 24.71
N GLN A 417 31.96 -0.83 24.49
CA GLN A 417 32.45 0.37 25.13
C GLN A 417 31.62 1.57 24.65
N GLN A 418 31.36 2.53 25.51
CA GLN A 418 30.43 3.65 25.25
C GLN A 418 30.81 4.45 24.00
N ASP A 419 32.09 4.67 23.77
CA ASP A 419 32.57 5.46 22.63
C ASP A 419 32.36 4.78 21.27
N LEU A 420 32.13 3.47 21.22
CA LEU A 420 31.88 2.69 20.00
C LEU A 420 30.39 2.54 19.66
N LEU A 421 29.51 2.80 20.63
CA LEU A 421 28.09 2.42 20.56
C LEU A 421 27.39 2.98 19.33
N GLU A 422 27.45 4.29 19.13
CA GLU A 422 26.69 4.97 18.09
C GLU A 422 27.14 4.54 16.68
N PHE A 423 28.46 4.48 16.44
CA PHE A 423 29.00 4.07 15.15
C PHE A 423 28.71 2.59 14.85
N VAL A 424 28.92 1.68 15.84
CA VAL A 424 28.62 0.27 15.65
C VAL A 424 27.13 0.04 15.40
N TYR A 425 26.26 0.85 16.04
CA TYR A 425 24.84 0.79 15.74
C TYR A 425 24.53 1.18 14.27
N LEU A 426 25.17 2.22 13.72
CA LEU A 426 25.06 2.53 12.30
C LEU A 426 25.53 1.36 11.43
N ALA A 427 26.66 0.74 11.78
CA ALA A 427 27.22 -0.37 11.03
C ALA A 427 26.30 -1.61 11.03
N VAL A 428 25.72 -1.99 12.17
CA VAL A 428 24.83 -3.17 12.24
C VAL A 428 23.47 -2.91 11.57
N THR A 429 23.10 -1.67 11.36
CA THR A 429 21.86 -1.30 10.64
C THR A 429 22.10 -1.03 9.16
N ALA A 430 23.34 -0.95 8.69
CA ALA A 430 23.69 -0.76 7.28
C ALA A 430 23.45 -2.04 6.45
N ASP A 431 23.14 -1.84 5.15
CA ASP A 431 22.75 -2.94 4.25
C ASP A 431 23.79 -4.07 4.22
N TYR A 432 25.10 -3.75 4.16
CA TYR A 432 26.14 -4.79 4.11
C TYR A 432 26.07 -5.77 5.30
N PHE A 433 25.81 -5.25 6.52
CA PHE A 433 25.71 -6.08 7.71
C PHE A 433 24.44 -6.94 7.69
N GLN A 434 23.33 -6.34 7.23
CA GLN A 434 22.05 -7.04 7.07
C GLN A 434 22.15 -8.17 6.02
N GLU A 435 22.86 -7.94 4.92
CA GLU A 435 23.17 -8.95 3.90
C GLU A 435 24.03 -10.09 4.50
N GLN A 436 25.04 -9.76 5.30
CA GLN A 436 25.86 -10.76 6.01
C GLN A 436 25.02 -11.56 7.02
N VAL A 437 24.10 -10.93 7.75
CA VAL A 437 23.18 -11.62 8.66
C VAL A 437 22.35 -12.64 7.88
N LEU A 438 21.79 -12.26 6.73
CA LEU A 438 20.97 -13.13 5.90
C LEU A 438 21.79 -14.24 5.21
N ALA A 439 22.98 -13.93 4.70
CA ALA A 439 23.88 -14.89 4.07
C ALA A 439 24.37 -15.98 5.04
N ASN A 440 24.59 -15.62 6.31
CA ASN A 440 25.01 -16.54 7.37
C ASN A 440 23.85 -17.26 8.08
N ALA A 441 22.59 -16.84 7.80
CA ALA A 441 21.41 -17.48 8.37
C ALA A 441 21.17 -18.86 7.75
N SER A 442 20.62 -19.78 8.54
CA SER A 442 20.15 -21.11 8.11
C SER A 442 18.62 -21.14 8.15
N GLY A 443 17.99 -21.99 7.31
CA GLY A 443 16.54 -22.18 7.25
C GLY A 443 15.85 -21.26 6.26
N SER A 444 15.28 -21.82 5.17
CA SER A 444 14.63 -21.06 4.09
C SER A 444 13.29 -20.45 4.51
N ALA A 445 12.49 -21.14 5.31
CA ALA A 445 11.17 -20.65 5.75
C ALA A 445 11.25 -19.75 7.00
N THR A 446 12.22 -20.02 7.88
CA THR A 446 12.46 -19.25 9.11
C THR A 446 13.97 -19.06 9.24
N PRO A 447 14.52 -17.94 8.75
CA PRO A 447 15.96 -17.71 8.82
C PRO A 447 16.41 -17.57 10.28
N ILE A 448 17.53 -18.20 10.63
CA ILE A 448 18.14 -18.21 11.96
C ILE A 448 19.63 -17.97 11.83
N ILE A 449 20.14 -16.93 12.48
CA ILE A 449 21.57 -16.76 12.71
C ILE A 449 21.88 -16.97 14.19
N ASN A 450 22.78 -17.92 14.49
CA ASN A 450 23.22 -18.15 15.86
C ASN A 450 24.24 -17.07 16.32
N LYS A 451 24.42 -16.96 17.65
CA LYS A 451 25.33 -15.98 18.24
C LYS A 451 26.76 -16.10 17.67
N GLY A 452 27.29 -17.33 17.53
CA GLY A 452 28.66 -17.57 17.06
C GLY A 452 28.91 -17.01 15.65
N LYS A 453 27.96 -17.21 14.72
CA LYS A 453 28.05 -16.64 13.37
C LYS A 453 27.83 -15.13 13.38
N TRP A 454 26.88 -14.64 14.19
CA TRP A 454 26.56 -13.21 14.31
C TRP A 454 27.72 -12.39 14.84
N GLU A 455 28.43 -12.87 15.88
CA GLU A 455 29.60 -12.19 16.47
C GLU A 455 30.85 -12.20 15.59
N GLN A 456 30.89 -13.04 14.53
CA GLN A 456 31.96 -13.06 13.54
C GLN A 456 31.75 -12.07 12.38
N ILE A 457 30.56 -11.48 12.25
CA ILE A 457 30.32 -10.49 11.18
C ILE A 457 31.25 -9.28 11.38
N PRO A 458 32.04 -8.91 10.34
CA PRO A 458 33.02 -7.83 10.46
C PRO A 458 32.36 -6.47 10.51
N ILE A 459 32.90 -5.59 11.33
CA ILE A 459 32.53 -4.17 11.48
C ILE A 459 33.70 -3.32 10.96
N PRO A 460 33.48 -2.36 10.03
CA PRO A 460 34.50 -1.42 9.62
C PRO A 460 34.66 -0.37 10.74
N LEU A 461 35.86 -0.26 11.30
CA LEU A 461 36.10 0.58 12.47
C LEU A 461 37.02 1.75 12.09
N PRO A 462 36.50 3.00 12.03
CA PRO A 462 37.29 4.21 11.84
C PRO A 462 38.05 4.60 13.12
N PRO A 463 39.03 5.54 13.03
CA PRO A 463 39.53 6.25 14.17
C PRO A 463 38.40 6.90 15.00
N LEU A 464 38.53 6.95 16.32
CA LEU A 464 37.45 7.40 17.21
C LEU A 464 36.97 8.84 16.90
N ALA A 465 37.89 9.74 16.54
CA ALA A 465 37.54 11.09 16.13
C ALA A 465 36.67 11.11 14.86
N GLU A 466 37.00 10.25 13.90
CA GLU A 466 36.21 10.10 12.67
C GLU A 466 34.84 9.45 12.93
N GLN A 467 34.76 8.47 13.83
CA GLN A 467 33.46 7.89 14.24
C GLN A 467 32.49 8.98 14.70
N ARG A 468 32.96 9.91 15.56
CA ARG A 468 32.15 11.04 16.06
C ARG A 468 31.69 11.95 14.92
N ARG A 469 32.59 12.26 13.94
CA ARG A 469 32.22 13.09 12.76
C ARG A 469 31.19 12.40 11.90
N ILE A 470 31.35 11.10 11.66
CA ILE A 470 30.41 10.30 10.88
C ILE A 470 29.03 10.28 11.56
N VAL A 471 28.96 9.95 12.85
CA VAL A 471 27.71 9.91 13.62
C VAL A 471 27.00 11.27 13.56
N ALA A 472 27.70 12.37 13.84
CA ALA A 472 27.12 13.71 13.76
C ALA A 472 26.58 14.05 12.36
N LYS A 473 27.29 13.61 11.30
CA LYS A 473 26.87 13.83 9.92
C LYS A 473 25.65 12.97 9.54
N VAL A 474 25.62 11.73 9.98
CA VAL A 474 24.45 10.82 9.80
C VAL A 474 23.23 11.42 10.50
N ASP A 475 23.35 11.84 11.76
CA ASP A 475 22.24 12.45 12.51
C ASP A 475 21.68 13.69 11.79
N GLN A 476 22.58 14.57 11.30
CA GLN A 476 22.17 15.73 10.51
C GLN A 476 21.37 15.34 9.25
N LEU A 477 21.85 14.35 8.49
CA LEU A 477 21.21 13.93 7.25
C LEU A 477 19.90 13.17 7.52
N MET A 478 19.85 12.32 8.55
CA MET A 478 18.63 11.61 8.96
C MET A 478 17.54 12.58 9.40
N ALA A 479 17.90 13.65 10.12
CA ALA A 479 16.93 14.69 10.49
C ALA A 479 16.33 15.40 9.26
N LEU A 480 17.13 15.62 8.19
CA LEU A 480 16.61 16.15 6.92
C LEU A 480 15.66 15.17 6.24
N VAL A 481 15.99 13.86 6.24
CA VAL A 481 15.12 12.83 5.70
C VAL A 481 13.80 12.72 6.48
N ASP A 482 13.84 12.81 7.80
CA ASP A 482 12.64 12.82 8.67
C ASP A 482 11.74 14.02 8.38
N ALA A 483 12.34 15.22 8.21
CA ALA A 483 11.61 16.42 7.83
C ALA A 483 10.95 16.28 6.43
N LEU A 484 11.67 15.73 5.45
CA LEU A 484 11.16 15.45 4.12
C LEU A 484 10.00 14.47 4.16
N GLU A 485 10.13 13.36 4.89
CA GLU A 485 9.08 12.36 5.06
C GLU A 485 7.80 12.96 5.65
N THR A 486 7.95 13.80 6.67
CA THR A 486 6.84 14.52 7.30
C THR A 486 6.15 15.46 6.31
N GLN A 487 6.91 16.24 5.53
CA GLN A 487 6.37 17.14 4.52
C GLN A 487 5.64 16.39 3.40
N LEU A 488 6.22 15.29 2.91
CA LEU A 488 5.59 14.45 1.88
C LEU A 488 4.28 13.83 2.37
N ALA A 489 4.25 13.33 3.62
CA ALA A 489 3.04 12.79 4.22
C ALA A 489 1.95 13.85 4.37
N ALA A 490 2.30 15.06 4.84
CA ALA A 490 1.36 16.19 4.96
C ALA A 490 0.83 16.62 3.58
N SER A 491 1.70 16.75 2.57
CA SER A 491 1.31 17.13 1.21
C SER A 491 0.35 16.11 0.59
N ARG A 492 0.62 14.80 0.74
CA ARG A 492 -0.26 13.73 0.27
C ARG A 492 -1.63 13.76 0.95
N ALA A 493 -1.65 14.00 2.27
CA ALA A 493 -2.91 14.10 3.02
C ALA A 493 -3.75 15.32 2.56
N ILE A 494 -3.11 16.48 2.33
CA ILE A 494 -3.78 17.68 1.81
C ILE A 494 -4.33 17.41 0.40
N ALA A 495 -3.54 16.82 -0.49
CA ALA A 495 -3.97 16.50 -1.85
C ALA A 495 -5.17 15.52 -1.86
N ALA A 496 -5.14 14.47 -1.03
CA ALA A 496 -6.24 13.52 -0.90
C ALA A 496 -7.52 14.18 -0.35
N ASN A 497 -7.40 15.09 0.62
CA ASN A 497 -8.53 15.82 1.19
C ASN A 497 -9.13 16.81 0.18
N LEU A 498 -8.30 17.54 -0.57
CA LEU A 498 -8.74 18.44 -1.64
C LEU A 498 -9.47 17.68 -2.74
N LEU A 499 -8.92 16.57 -3.19
CA LEU A 499 -9.55 15.68 -4.17
C LEU A 499 -10.93 15.20 -3.69
N SER A 500 -11.01 14.71 -2.45
CA SER A 500 -12.26 14.22 -1.86
C SER A 500 -13.31 15.33 -1.73
N ALA A 501 -12.90 16.52 -1.29
CA ALA A 501 -13.79 17.68 -1.20
C ALA A 501 -14.29 18.11 -2.57
N LEU A 502 -13.42 18.13 -3.59
CA LEU A 502 -13.78 18.48 -4.95
C LEU A 502 -14.77 17.49 -5.56
N VAL A 503 -14.54 16.19 -5.39
CA VAL A 503 -15.46 15.14 -5.84
C VAL A 503 -16.82 15.29 -5.15
N ALA A 504 -16.86 15.55 -3.84
CA ALA A 504 -18.09 15.77 -3.09
C ALA A 504 -18.87 16.99 -3.59
N GLU A 505 -18.20 18.11 -3.85
CA GLU A 505 -18.79 19.31 -4.43
C GLU A 505 -19.37 19.05 -5.83
N LEU A 506 -18.61 18.35 -6.67
CA LEU A 506 -19.00 18.02 -8.04
C LEU A 506 -20.14 17.00 -8.13
N THR A 507 -20.25 16.09 -7.19
CA THR A 507 -21.29 15.04 -7.15
C THR A 507 -22.50 15.42 -6.31
N GLY A 508 -22.41 16.50 -5.51
CA GLY A 508 -23.46 16.87 -4.54
C GLY A 508 -23.60 15.88 -3.38
N THR A 509 -22.59 15.01 -3.17
CA THR A 509 -22.58 14.08 -2.04
C THR A 509 -22.00 14.77 -0.81
N PRO A 510 -22.55 14.57 0.41
CA PRO A 510 -21.99 15.19 1.61
C PRO A 510 -20.57 14.69 1.87
N HIS A 511 -19.63 15.61 2.05
CA HIS A 511 -18.25 15.27 2.40
C HIS A 511 -18.17 14.80 3.85
N ASN A 512 -17.91 13.50 4.09
CA ASN A 512 -17.79 12.90 5.42
C ASN A 512 -16.36 12.97 6.00
N GLY A 513 -15.47 13.76 5.41
CA GLY A 513 -14.09 13.94 5.86
C GLY A 513 -13.98 15.00 6.95
N LYS A 514 -13.60 14.62 8.15
CA LYS A 514 -13.04 15.57 9.12
C LYS A 514 -11.74 16.13 8.54
N ILE A 515 -11.74 17.41 8.18
CA ILE A 515 -10.52 18.14 7.82
C ILE A 515 -9.63 18.22 9.07
N SER A 516 -8.82 17.20 9.30
CA SER A 516 -7.75 17.26 10.29
C SER A 516 -6.53 17.88 9.62
N VAL A 517 -6.40 19.20 9.73
CA VAL A 517 -5.14 19.88 9.43
C VAL A 517 -4.15 19.48 10.52
N PRO A 518 -3.01 18.84 10.20
CA PRO A 518 -1.99 18.60 11.21
C PRO A 518 -1.47 19.95 11.71
N SER A 519 -1.69 20.26 12.99
CA SER A 519 -1.12 21.44 13.60
C SER A 519 0.40 21.29 13.62
N VAL A 520 1.10 22.08 12.83
CA VAL A 520 2.56 22.24 12.95
C VAL A 520 2.81 22.93 14.28
N SER A 521 3.18 22.16 15.29
CA SER A 521 3.61 22.71 16.57
C SER A 521 4.99 23.38 16.38
N THR A 522 4.98 24.66 16.11
CA THR A 522 6.18 25.51 16.26
C THR A 522 6.48 25.66 17.74
N THR A 523 7.24 24.73 18.31
CA THR A 523 7.85 24.91 19.64
C THR A 523 9.00 25.90 19.54
N GLY A 524 8.66 27.17 19.41
CA GLY A 524 9.55 28.26 19.68
C GLY A 524 9.77 28.37 21.21
N ARG A 525 10.91 27.93 21.71
CA ARG A 525 11.38 28.23 23.07
C ARG A 525 11.53 29.76 23.20
N ARG A 526 10.52 30.43 23.72
CA ARG A 526 10.72 31.79 24.29
C ARG A 526 11.41 31.64 25.65
N GLY A 527 12.67 31.99 25.69
CA GLY A 527 13.39 32.18 26.94
C GLY A 527 12.73 33.27 27.81
N ARG A 528 12.42 32.95 29.06
CA ARG A 528 12.04 33.94 30.09
C ARG A 528 13.28 34.68 30.54
N PRO A 529 13.26 36.03 30.67
CA PRO A 529 14.33 36.76 31.30
C PRO A 529 14.29 36.56 32.84
N ARG A 530 15.43 36.27 33.45
CA ARG A 530 15.60 36.30 34.89
C ARG A 530 15.45 37.75 35.36
N LYS A 531 14.57 37.99 36.33
CA LYS A 531 14.58 39.18 37.15
C LYS A 531 15.52 38.94 38.33
N SER A 532 16.33 39.93 38.56
CA SER A 532 17.21 40.17 39.68
C SER A 532 16.56 40.02 41.06
#